data_ff41e673541061b02408cd6619b23bfe
#
_entry.id   ff41e673541061b02408cd6619b23bfe
#
_cell.length_a   1.000
_cell.length_b   1.000
_cell.length_c   1.000
_cell.angle_alpha   90.00
_cell.angle_beta   90.00
_cell.angle_gamma   90.00
#
_symmetry.space_group_name_H-M   'P 1'
#
loop_
_entity.id
_entity.type
_entity.pdbx_description
1 polymer ?
#
loop_
_entity_poly.entity_id
_entity_poly.type
_entity_poly.pdbx_seq_one_letter_code
_entity_poly.pdbx_strand_id
1 'polypeptide(L)'
;NLALYAEWTKHSKERVLTFTFNVSANELIKKDFPREETDIPVEVMEYLKSTIFIPTDGKVRDIALSVIKDKKKISEKARAVYQWVVENTVRDPNVKGCGTGEVEKVLEKRSGKCADISSVFVSVARAAGVPAREVFGLRLGKKDEEDMTGGHHCWAEFYVPGYGWVPADPADVRKAMLTNNLDLKGALNYIDYYFGAVDEYRVALARGGRGYYLNPRQNDGPLNYFMYPYAEINGKAVDWLAGQKELKYKITFKAQ
;
A
#
# COMPACT_ATOMS: atom_id res chain seq x y z
N ASN A 1 -14.52 1.22 2.82
CA ASN A 1 -14.17 -0.14 2.40
C ASN A 1 -15.30 -1.10 2.78
N LEU A 2 -15.50 -2.15 1.97
CA LEU A 2 -16.46 -3.24 2.22
C LEU A 2 -15.70 -4.52 2.46
N ALA A 3 -16.26 -5.42 3.29
CA ALA A 3 -15.74 -6.75 3.51
C ALA A 3 -16.86 -7.78 3.40
N LEU A 4 -16.54 -8.96 2.87
CA LEU A 4 -17.44 -10.10 2.88
C LEU A 4 -17.21 -10.90 4.17
N TYR A 5 -18.27 -11.19 4.89
CA TYR A 5 -18.24 -12.00 6.10
C TYR A 5 -18.92 -13.34 5.88
N ALA A 6 -18.33 -14.40 6.41
CA ALA A 6 -18.91 -15.74 6.42
C ALA A 6 -18.62 -16.44 7.76
N GLU A 7 -19.57 -17.17 8.27
CA GLU A 7 -19.47 -17.94 9.50
C GLU A 7 -20.00 -19.36 9.30
N TRP A 8 -19.35 -20.33 9.91
CA TRP A 8 -19.74 -21.73 9.87
C TRP A 8 -19.93 -22.29 11.27
N THR A 9 -20.92 -23.14 11.42
CA THR A 9 -21.15 -23.87 12.67
C THR A 9 -20.07 -24.93 12.89
N LYS A 10 -19.96 -25.42 14.15
CA LYS A 10 -19.05 -26.50 14.52
C LYS A 10 -19.26 -27.80 13.72
N HIS A 11 -20.46 -28.04 13.25
CA HIS A 11 -20.85 -29.26 12.54
C HIS A 11 -20.63 -29.24 11.02
N SER A 12 -20.17 -28.12 10.49
CA SER A 12 -19.88 -28.03 9.06
C SER A 12 -18.69 -28.89 8.69
N LYS A 13 -18.89 -29.87 7.79
CA LYS A 13 -17.82 -30.76 7.29
C LYS A 13 -16.85 -30.03 6.39
N GLU A 14 -17.38 -29.16 5.55
CA GLU A 14 -16.61 -28.30 4.67
C GLU A 14 -16.88 -26.82 5.02
N ARG A 15 -15.86 -26.02 4.90
CA ARG A 15 -15.88 -24.58 5.17
C ARG A 15 -15.23 -23.86 4.01
N VAL A 16 -15.96 -23.78 2.90
CA VAL A 16 -15.50 -23.17 1.66
C VAL A 16 -16.34 -21.94 1.37
N LEU A 17 -15.66 -20.83 1.07
CA LEU A 17 -16.26 -19.61 0.55
C LEU A 17 -15.66 -19.31 -0.81
N THR A 18 -16.51 -19.23 -1.82
CA THR A 18 -16.10 -18.74 -3.15
C THR A 18 -16.71 -17.38 -3.37
N PHE A 19 -15.87 -16.42 -3.73
CA PHE A 19 -16.29 -15.07 -4.06
C PHE A 19 -15.78 -14.71 -5.45
N THR A 20 -16.67 -14.34 -6.34
CA THR A 20 -16.36 -13.94 -7.72
C THR A 20 -16.83 -12.53 -7.96
N PHE A 21 -16.00 -11.71 -8.56
CA PHE A 21 -16.34 -10.35 -8.96
C PHE A 21 -15.66 -9.98 -10.28
N ASN A 22 -16.28 -9.08 -11.01
CA ASN A 22 -15.70 -8.49 -12.20
C ASN A 22 -15.03 -7.16 -11.83
N VAL A 23 -13.90 -6.88 -12.45
CA VAL A 23 -13.18 -5.63 -12.28
C VAL A 23 -12.72 -5.12 -13.63
N SER A 24 -12.83 -3.81 -13.83
CA SER A 24 -12.19 -3.10 -14.94
C SER A 24 -11.02 -2.31 -14.37
N ALA A 25 -9.84 -2.56 -14.87
CA ALA A 25 -8.63 -1.85 -14.48
C ALA A 25 -8.02 -1.19 -15.71
N ASN A 26 -7.61 0.06 -15.56
CA ASN A 26 -6.98 0.84 -16.61
C ASN A 26 -5.73 1.51 -16.03
N GLU A 27 -4.78 1.81 -16.91
CA GLU A 27 -3.67 2.67 -16.52
C GLU A 27 -4.21 4.01 -16.02
N LEU A 28 -3.67 4.48 -14.92
CA LEU A 28 -4.00 5.78 -14.34
C LEU A 28 -2.77 6.68 -14.37
N ILE A 29 -2.86 7.78 -15.12
CA ILE A 29 -1.80 8.80 -15.20
C ILE A 29 -2.36 10.12 -14.68
N LYS A 30 -1.70 10.69 -13.66
CA LYS A 30 -2.03 11.96 -13.01
C LYS A 30 -0.74 12.75 -12.77
N LYS A 31 -0.25 13.43 -13.82
CA LYS A 31 1.03 14.17 -13.79
C LYS A 31 0.91 15.66 -14.10
N ASP A 32 -0.23 16.10 -14.58
CA ASP A 32 -0.50 17.52 -14.90
C ASP A 32 -0.93 18.26 -13.64
N PHE A 33 0.02 18.44 -12.71
CA PHE A 33 -0.24 19.11 -11.45
C PHE A 33 -0.61 20.58 -11.65
N PRO A 34 -1.55 21.11 -10.85
CA PRO A 34 -1.95 22.52 -10.95
C PRO A 34 -0.78 23.45 -10.62
N ARG A 35 -0.74 24.60 -11.31
CA ARG A 35 0.24 25.64 -11.01
C ARG A 35 0.04 26.24 -9.63
N GLU A 36 -1.20 26.33 -9.19
CA GLU A 36 -1.61 26.79 -7.86
C GLU A 36 -2.42 25.69 -7.18
N GLU A 37 -2.11 25.41 -5.92
CA GLU A 37 -2.82 24.45 -5.10
C GLU A 37 -3.76 25.20 -4.15
N THR A 38 -4.97 24.70 -3.97
CA THR A 38 -5.95 25.22 -3.03
C THR A 38 -5.64 24.77 -1.61
N ASP A 39 -6.46 25.17 -0.63
CA ASP A 39 -6.36 24.63 0.72
C ASP A 39 -6.73 23.12 0.75
N ILE A 40 -6.18 22.42 1.74
CA ILE A 40 -6.49 21.01 1.96
C ILE A 40 -7.94 20.88 2.44
N PRO A 41 -8.82 20.14 1.73
CA PRO A 41 -10.20 19.94 2.17
C PRO A 41 -10.27 19.25 3.52
N VAL A 42 -11.27 19.60 4.34
CA VAL A 42 -11.45 19.09 5.71
C VAL A 42 -11.56 17.55 5.73
N GLU A 43 -12.26 16.98 4.75
CA GLU A 43 -12.44 15.52 4.61
C GLU A 43 -11.14 14.75 4.30
N VAL A 44 -10.08 15.47 3.90
CA VAL A 44 -8.77 14.86 3.60
C VAL A 44 -7.79 15.04 4.77
N MET A 45 -8.09 15.90 5.73
CA MET A 45 -7.20 16.18 6.87
C MET A 45 -6.93 14.95 7.76
N GLU A 46 -7.81 13.95 7.75
CA GLU A 46 -7.56 12.70 8.46
C GLU A 46 -6.29 11.99 7.96
N TYR A 47 -5.94 12.17 6.68
CA TYR A 47 -4.76 11.57 6.06
C TYR A 47 -3.45 12.33 6.33
N LEU A 48 -3.48 13.33 7.20
CA LEU A 48 -2.31 13.98 7.80
C LEU A 48 -1.99 13.43 9.20
N LYS A 49 -2.96 12.74 9.83
CA LYS A 49 -2.84 12.32 11.23
C LYS A 49 -1.89 11.13 11.38
N SER A 50 -1.14 11.16 12.48
CA SER A 50 -0.40 9.99 12.97
C SER A 50 -1.36 8.89 13.40
N THR A 51 -0.93 7.65 13.22
CA THR A 51 -1.58 6.46 13.77
C THR A 51 -0.52 5.53 14.35
N ILE A 52 -0.92 4.50 15.09
CA ILE A 52 0.01 3.49 15.63
C ILE A 52 0.82 2.77 14.54
N PHE A 53 0.34 2.74 13.29
CA PHE A 53 1.02 2.10 12.16
C PHE A 53 1.72 3.11 11.23
N ILE A 54 1.36 4.39 11.31
CA ILE A 54 1.89 5.46 10.48
C ILE A 54 2.31 6.63 11.39
N PRO A 55 3.47 6.52 12.04
CA PRO A 55 4.01 7.60 12.88
C PRO A 55 4.38 8.83 12.03
N THR A 56 4.27 10.02 12.59
CA THR A 56 4.61 11.29 11.92
C THR A 56 5.59 12.15 12.72
N ASP A 57 6.09 11.65 13.83
CA ASP A 57 7.01 12.31 14.75
C ASP A 57 8.40 11.66 14.77
N GLY A 58 9.26 12.07 15.68
CA GLY A 58 10.60 11.55 15.86
C GLY A 58 11.41 11.55 14.55
N LYS A 59 12.08 10.44 14.27
CA LYS A 59 12.92 10.24 13.07
C LYS A 59 12.18 10.48 11.76
N VAL A 60 10.89 10.17 11.71
CA VAL A 60 10.06 10.41 10.52
C VAL A 60 9.94 11.90 10.24
N ARG A 61 9.67 12.70 11.28
CA ARG A 61 9.58 14.15 11.18
C ARG A 61 10.92 14.78 10.78
N ASP A 62 12.01 14.31 11.35
CA ASP A 62 13.35 14.82 11.02
C ASP A 62 13.68 14.59 9.54
N ILE A 63 13.36 13.39 9.02
CA ILE A 63 13.49 13.08 7.60
C ILE A 63 12.59 13.99 6.77
N ALA A 64 11.32 14.13 7.12
CA ALA A 64 10.39 14.99 6.39
C ALA A 64 10.92 16.42 6.27
N LEU A 65 11.31 17.03 7.38
CA LEU A 65 11.84 18.40 7.40
C LEU A 65 13.12 18.55 6.57
N SER A 66 14.01 17.56 6.62
CA SER A 66 15.25 17.57 5.84
C SER A 66 15.01 17.50 4.33
N VAL A 67 13.95 16.80 3.92
CA VAL A 67 13.65 16.51 2.51
C VAL A 67 12.87 17.65 1.84
N ILE A 68 11.92 18.26 2.57
CA ILE A 68 11.05 19.28 1.97
C ILE A 68 11.66 20.67 1.92
N LYS A 69 12.63 20.99 2.81
CA LYS A 69 13.32 22.30 2.89
C LYS A 69 12.45 23.47 2.41
N ASP A 70 12.77 24.01 1.21
CA ASP A 70 12.10 25.18 0.62
C ASP A 70 10.86 24.84 -0.21
N LYS A 71 10.40 23.58 -0.22
CA LYS A 71 9.23 23.16 -0.97
C LYS A 71 7.96 23.73 -0.35
N LYS A 72 7.14 24.40 -1.15
CA LYS A 72 5.88 25.00 -0.70
C LYS A 72 4.68 24.17 -1.10
N LYS A 73 4.64 23.71 -2.37
CA LYS A 73 3.52 22.93 -2.92
C LYS A 73 3.49 21.52 -2.38
N ILE A 74 2.30 20.99 -2.21
CA ILE A 74 2.07 19.60 -1.81
C ILE A 74 2.69 18.63 -2.82
N SER A 75 2.51 18.87 -4.11
CA SER A 75 3.08 18.05 -5.19
C SER A 75 4.62 18.02 -5.16
N GLU A 76 5.26 19.15 -4.88
CA GLU A 76 6.72 19.24 -4.74
C GLU A 76 7.23 18.49 -3.51
N LYS A 77 6.55 18.65 -2.38
CA LYS A 77 6.86 17.93 -1.14
C LYS A 77 6.71 16.42 -1.35
N ALA A 78 5.59 15.97 -1.97
CA ALA A 78 5.35 14.58 -2.28
C ALA A 78 6.46 14.00 -3.19
N ARG A 79 6.88 14.74 -4.23
CA ARG A 79 7.97 14.31 -5.12
C ARG A 79 9.28 14.17 -4.37
N ALA A 80 9.61 15.12 -3.51
CA ALA A 80 10.83 15.07 -2.73
C ALA A 80 10.86 13.88 -1.75
N VAL A 81 9.74 13.63 -1.06
CA VAL A 81 9.57 12.44 -0.19
C VAL A 81 9.67 11.14 -0.99
N TYR A 82 8.99 11.07 -2.13
CA TYR A 82 9.04 9.91 -3.00
C TYR A 82 10.46 9.59 -3.47
N GLN A 83 11.18 10.61 -3.94
CA GLN A 83 12.56 10.48 -4.37
C GLN A 83 13.45 9.98 -3.23
N TRP A 84 13.31 10.59 -2.03
CA TRP A 84 14.06 10.17 -0.86
C TRP A 84 13.79 8.70 -0.51
N VAL A 85 12.53 8.25 -0.55
CA VAL A 85 12.18 6.85 -0.27
C VAL A 85 12.83 5.91 -1.30
N VAL A 86 12.76 6.24 -2.58
CA VAL A 86 13.41 5.46 -3.63
C VAL A 86 14.92 5.38 -3.41
N GLU A 87 15.58 6.46 -3.04
CA GLU A 87 17.03 6.50 -2.82
C GLU A 87 17.48 5.78 -1.55
N ASN A 88 16.65 5.81 -0.51
CA ASN A 88 17.02 5.38 0.85
C ASN A 88 16.42 4.04 1.29
N THR A 89 15.73 3.33 0.42
CA THR A 89 15.20 1.99 0.71
C THR A 89 15.63 1.00 -0.37
N VAL A 90 15.62 -0.28 -0.04
CA VAL A 90 15.84 -1.36 -1.00
C VAL A 90 14.76 -2.43 -0.86
N ARG A 91 14.47 -3.13 -1.96
CA ARG A 91 13.55 -4.27 -1.91
C ARG A 91 14.26 -5.50 -1.35
N ASP A 92 13.68 -6.10 -0.31
CA ASP A 92 14.12 -7.38 0.25
C ASP A 92 13.15 -8.51 -0.17
N PRO A 93 13.55 -9.41 -1.07
CA PRO A 93 12.71 -10.50 -1.54
C PRO A 93 12.39 -11.55 -0.46
N ASN A 94 13.14 -11.58 0.66
CA ASN A 94 12.97 -12.57 1.73
C ASN A 94 11.88 -12.16 2.74
N VAL A 95 11.39 -10.94 2.70
CA VAL A 95 10.27 -10.50 3.54
C VAL A 95 9.03 -11.31 3.18
N LYS A 96 8.31 -11.82 4.20
CA LYS A 96 7.08 -12.59 4.00
C LYS A 96 5.92 -11.69 3.51
N GLY A 97 5.11 -12.21 2.61
CA GLY A 97 3.97 -11.48 2.05
C GLY A 97 4.39 -10.14 1.43
N CYS A 98 3.69 -9.07 1.78
CA CYS A 98 4.00 -7.70 1.39
C CYS A 98 4.81 -6.92 2.44
N GLY A 99 5.17 -7.54 3.56
CA GLY A 99 5.77 -6.91 4.74
C GLY A 99 4.71 -6.48 5.74
N THR A 100 5.14 -5.98 6.89
CA THR A 100 4.25 -5.51 7.96
C THR A 100 4.02 -3.99 7.95
N GLY A 101 4.86 -3.26 7.23
CA GLY A 101 4.80 -1.80 7.16
C GLY A 101 5.15 -1.11 8.49
N GLU A 102 5.97 -1.74 9.34
CA GLU A 102 6.47 -1.15 10.57
C GLU A 102 7.54 -0.10 10.25
N VAL A 103 7.11 1.15 10.12
CA VAL A 103 7.90 2.27 9.59
C VAL A 103 9.26 2.41 10.28
N GLU A 104 9.31 2.37 11.59
CA GLU A 104 10.56 2.52 12.35
C GLU A 104 11.56 1.41 12.03
N LYS A 105 11.11 0.15 12.01
CA LYS A 105 11.95 -0.99 11.64
C LYS A 105 12.47 -0.89 10.21
N VAL A 106 11.61 -0.40 9.28
CA VAL A 106 12.02 -0.20 7.89
C VAL A 106 13.05 0.92 7.78
N LEU A 107 12.89 2.01 8.53
CA LEU A 107 13.85 3.12 8.57
C LEU A 107 15.20 2.72 9.19
N GLU A 108 15.23 1.74 10.08
CA GLU A 108 16.46 1.16 10.62
C GLU A 108 17.16 0.27 9.60
N LYS A 109 16.44 -0.69 9.03
CA LYS A 109 16.97 -1.69 8.10
C LYS A 109 17.16 -1.16 6.68
N ARG A 110 16.46 -0.10 6.30
CA ARG A 110 16.42 0.46 4.95
C ARG A 110 15.96 -0.54 3.88
N SER A 111 15.24 -1.58 4.27
CA SER A 111 14.80 -2.65 3.37
C SER A 111 13.42 -3.17 3.73
N GLY A 112 12.69 -3.66 2.71
CA GLY A 112 11.37 -4.23 2.87
C GLY A 112 10.68 -4.57 1.55
N LYS A 113 9.41 -4.92 1.62
CA LYS A 113 8.55 -5.11 0.44
C LYS A 113 7.57 -3.95 0.26
N CYS A 114 6.53 -4.17 -0.52
CA CYS A 114 5.64 -3.10 -0.95
C CYS A 114 4.91 -2.40 0.21
N ALA A 115 4.39 -3.14 1.21
CA ALA A 115 3.77 -2.51 2.38
C ALA A 115 4.79 -1.70 3.20
N ASP A 116 6.00 -2.22 3.36
CA ASP A 116 7.06 -1.57 4.13
C ASP A 116 7.49 -0.24 3.48
N ILE A 117 7.81 -0.28 2.19
CA ILE A 117 8.29 0.90 1.45
C ILE A 117 7.17 1.95 1.28
N SER A 118 5.93 1.50 1.00
CA SER A 118 4.78 2.41 0.87
C SER A 118 4.42 3.06 2.20
N SER A 119 4.51 2.34 3.34
CA SER A 119 4.27 2.90 4.66
C SER A 119 5.29 3.97 5.05
N VAL A 120 6.55 3.80 4.68
CA VAL A 120 7.57 4.85 4.86
C VAL A 120 7.22 6.08 4.05
N PHE A 121 6.81 5.92 2.78
CA PHE A 121 6.38 7.06 1.98
C PHE A 121 5.19 7.79 2.62
N VAL A 122 4.14 7.07 3.01
CA VAL A 122 2.95 7.66 3.62
C VAL A 122 3.28 8.37 4.93
N SER A 123 4.12 7.76 5.77
CA SER A 123 4.53 8.30 7.06
C SER A 123 5.30 9.62 6.90
N VAL A 124 6.33 9.63 6.06
CA VAL A 124 7.15 10.82 5.80
C VAL A 124 6.34 11.90 5.07
N ALA A 125 5.46 11.52 4.14
CA ALA A 125 4.57 12.45 3.44
C ALA A 125 3.61 13.15 4.42
N ARG A 126 2.95 12.40 5.33
CA ARG A 126 2.10 13.00 6.36
C ARG A 126 2.88 13.95 7.26
N ALA A 127 4.07 13.57 7.70
CA ALA A 127 4.95 14.43 8.50
C ALA A 127 5.40 15.70 7.75
N ALA A 128 5.47 15.64 6.42
CA ALA A 128 5.75 16.77 5.52
C ALA A 128 4.52 17.67 5.26
N GLY A 129 3.36 17.33 5.83
CA GLY A 129 2.10 18.04 5.59
C GLY A 129 1.42 17.66 4.26
N VAL A 130 1.75 16.51 3.69
CA VAL A 130 1.13 15.95 2.49
C VAL A 130 0.11 14.89 2.91
N PRO A 131 -1.20 15.07 2.67
CA PRO A 131 -2.17 14.03 2.95
C PRO A 131 -1.86 12.79 2.11
N ALA A 132 -1.66 11.65 2.76
CA ALA A 132 -1.26 10.42 2.08
C ALA A 132 -1.92 9.19 2.71
N ARG A 133 -2.16 8.16 1.87
CA ARG A 133 -2.74 6.89 2.29
C ARG A 133 -2.13 5.73 1.53
N GLU A 134 -2.19 4.55 2.13
CA GLU A 134 -1.85 3.32 1.45
C GLU A 134 -3.02 2.80 0.63
N VAL A 135 -2.71 2.07 -0.42
CA VAL A 135 -3.65 1.27 -1.19
C VAL A 135 -3.18 -0.18 -1.13
N PHE A 136 -4.09 -1.06 -0.73
CA PHE A 136 -3.88 -2.49 -0.62
C PHE A 136 -4.69 -3.19 -1.70
N GLY A 137 -4.07 -4.10 -2.44
CA GLY A 137 -4.75 -4.70 -3.55
C GLY A 137 -4.01 -5.87 -4.19
N LEU A 138 -4.33 -6.09 -5.45
CA LEU A 138 -3.75 -7.14 -6.27
C LEU A 138 -3.09 -6.52 -7.51
N ARG A 139 -2.04 -7.18 -7.97
CA ARG A 139 -1.55 -7.02 -9.32
C ARG A 139 -2.04 -8.17 -10.16
N LEU A 140 -2.81 -7.88 -11.19
CA LEU A 140 -3.28 -8.86 -12.16
C LEU A 140 -2.13 -9.45 -12.96
N GLY A 141 -2.33 -10.65 -13.46
CA GLY A 141 -1.45 -11.29 -14.42
C GLY A 141 -1.55 -10.67 -15.82
N LYS A 142 -0.64 -11.12 -16.69
CA LYS A 142 -0.60 -10.70 -18.10
C LYS A 142 -1.14 -11.77 -19.06
N LYS A 143 -1.48 -12.94 -18.54
CA LYS A 143 -2.10 -14.03 -19.29
C LYS A 143 -3.62 -13.96 -19.12
N ASP A 144 -4.33 -14.61 -20.03
CA ASP A 144 -5.80 -14.68 -19.99
C ASP A 144 -6.33 -15.37 -18.74
N GLU A 145 -5.55 -16.29 -18.17
CA GLU A 145 -5.87 -16.97 -16.91
C GLU A 145 -4.60 -17.22 -16.10
N GLU A 146 -4.59 -16.78 -14.83
CA GLU A 146 -3.46 -16.97 -13.91
C GLU A 146 -3.90 -17.22 -12.47
N ASP A 147 -3.05 -17.95 -11.73
CA ASP A 147 -3.11 -18.03 -10.27
C ASP A 147 -2.49 -16.77 -9.66
N MET A 148 -3.33 -15.94 -9.04
CA MET A 148 -2.97 -14.66 -8.45
C MET A 148 -2.83 -14.72 -6.92
N THR A 149 -2.76 -15.92 -6.35
CA THR A 149 -2.63 -16.09 -4.88
C THR A 149 -1.41 -15.37 -4.31
N GLY A 150 -0.34 -15.29 -5.09
CA GLY A 150 0.85 -14.47 -4.77
C GLY A 150 0.83 -13.04 -5.31
N GLY A 151 -0.26 -12.61 -5.92
CA GLY A 151 -0.39 -11.33 -6.63
C GLY A 151 -0.69 -10.11 -5.75
N HIS A 152 -0.67 -10.25 -4.43
CA HIS A 152 -0.89 -9.11 -3.52
C HIS A 152 0.15 -8.02 -3.73
N HIS A 153 -0.32 -6.79 -3.78
CA HIS A 153 0.53 -5.62 -3.96
C HIS A 153 -0.04 -4.40 -3.25
N CYS A 154 0.86 -3.55 -2.76
CA CYS A 154 0.53 -2.30 -2.07
C CYS A 154 1.25 -1.14 -2.77
N TRP A 155 0.59 0.01 -2.82
CA TRP A 155 1.18 1.27 -3.26
C TRP A 155 0.64 2.40 -2.39
N ALA A 156 0.97 3.62 -2.69
CA ALA A 156 0.49 4.79 -1.98
C ALA A 156 -0.28 5.73 -2.89
N GLU A 157 -1.08 6.58 -2.28
CA GLU A 157 -1.67 7.75 -2.91
C GLU A 157 -1.40 8.98 -2.02
N PHE A 158 -1.14 10.12 -2.63
CA PHE A 158 -1.10 11.41 -1.97
C PHE A 158 -2.14 12.34 -2.58
N TYR A 159 -2.61 13.29 -1.79
CA TYR A 159 -3.66 14.22 -2.25
C TYR A 159 -3.07 15.57 -2.60
N VAL A 160 -3.36 16.05 -3.79
CA VAL A 160 -3.02 17.40 -4.25
C VAL A 160 -4.30 18.25 -4.24
N PRO A 161 -4.35 19.32 -3.44
CA PRO A 161 -5.54 20.18 -3.36
C PRO A 161 -5.90 20.78 -4.72
N GLY A 162 -7.20 20.73 -5.05
CA GLY A 162 -7.72 21.13 -6.36
C GLY A 162 -7.53 20.11 -7.49
N TYR A 163 -6.80 19.00 -7.24
CA TYR A 163 -6.51 17.96 -8.24
C TYR A 163 -6.95 16.54 -7.82
N GLY A 164 -6.92 16.26 -6.53
CA GLY A 164 -7.36 14.98 -5.96
C GLY A 164 -6.22 14.00 -5.65
N TRP A 165 -6.58 12.72 -5.50
CA TRP A 165 -5.66 11.64 -5.18
C TRP A 165 -4.78 11.27 -6.38
N VAL A 166 -3.49 11.14 -6.12
CA VAL A 166 -2.42 10.87 -7.09
C VAL A 166 -1.67 9.61 -6.66
N PRO A 167 -1.49 8.60 -7.51
CA PRO A 167 -0.75 7.40 -7.13
C PRO A 167 0.74 7.64 -7.05
N ALA A 168 1.40 6.90 -6.16
CA ALA A 168 2.85 6.83 -6.04
C ALA A 168 3.28 5.41 -5.62
N ASP A 169 4.20 4.81 -6.37
CA ASP A 169 4.68 3.46 -6.07
C ASP A 169 6.21 3.36 -6.03
N PRO A 170 6.84 3.85 -4.96
CA PRO A 170 8.27 3.72 -4.78
C PRO A 170 8.72 2.25 -4.65
N ALA A 171 7.82 1.36 -4.21
CA ALA A 171 8.12 -0.06 -4.04
C ALA A 171 8.30 -0.78 -5.38
N ASP A 172 7.57 -0.39 -6.41
CA ASP A 172 7.74 -0.97 -7.74
C ASP A 172 8.98 -0.43 -8.46
N VAL A 173 9.36 0.81 -8.20
CA VAL A 173 10.69 1.30 -8.64
C VAL A 173 11.79 0.39 -8.05
N ARG A 174 11.77 0.15 -6.75
CA ARG A 174 12.76 -0.70 -6.08
C ARG A 174 12.68 -2.16 -6.54
N LYS A 175 11.49 -2.65 -6.89
CA LYS A 175 11.32 -3.96 -7.51
C LYS A 175 11.95 -4.01 -8.90
N ALA A 176 11.70 -3.00 -9.75
CA ALA A 176 12.27 -2.91 -11.09
C ALA A 176 13.79 -2.83 -11.04
N MET A 177 14.35 -2.03 -10.13
CA MET A 177 15.81 -1.93 -9.91
C MET A 177 16.41 -3.29 -9.56
N LEU A 178 15.80 -4.02 -8.60
CA LEU A 178 16.29 -5.34 -8.20
C LEU A 178 16.17 -6.36 -9.36
N THR A 179 15.01 -6.40 -10.03
CA THR A 179 14.73 -7.41 -11.06
C THR A 179 15.59 -7.23 -12.32
N ASN A 180 15.86 -5.97 -12.69
CA ASN A 180 16.60 -5.62 -13.90
C ASN A 180 18.06 -5.21 -13.61
N ASN A 181 18.52 -5.36 -12.37
CA ASN A 181 19.87 -4.97 -11.93
C ASN A 181 20.21 -3.52 -12.31
N LEU A 182 19.30 -2.58 -12.00
CA LEU A 182 19.44 -1.16 -12.32
C LEU A 182 19.94 -0.38 -11.09
N ASP A 183 20.81 0.58 -11.35
CA ASP A 183 21.10 1.68 -10.42
C ASP A 183 20.00 2.77 -10.52
N LEU A 184 20.15 3.83 -9.74
CA LEU A 184 19.19 4.96 -9.75
C LEU A 184 19.13 5.64 -11.13
N LYS A 185 20.23 5.75 -11.84
CA LYS A 185 20.29 6.35 -13.17
C LYS A 185 19.58 5.48 -14.21
N GLY A 186 19.80 4.18 -14.17
CA GLY A 186 19.10 3.22 -15.04
C GLY A 186 17.61 3.11 -14.76
N ALA A 187 17.17 3.48 -13.54
CA ALA A 187 15.79 3.40 -13.11
C ALA A 187 14.98 4.70 -13.35
N LEU A 188 15.52 5.74 -13.95
CA LEU A 188 14.88 7.06 -14.10
C LEU A 188 13.48 6.98 -14.73
N ASN A 189 13.27 6.14 -15.75
CA ASN A 189 11.97 5.96 -16.38
C ASN A 189 10.94 5.37 -15.40
N TYR A 190 11.34 4.41 -14.55
CA TYR A 190 10.47 3.84 -13.52
C TYR A 190 10.18 4.86 -12.41
N ILE A 191 11.20 5.62 -11.99
CA ILE A 191 11.06 6.68 -10.99
C ILE A 191 10.08 7.75 -11.47
N ASP A 192 10.18 8.13 -12.73
CA ASP A 192 9.25 9.12 -13.29
C ASP A 192 7.86 8.53 -13.51
N TYR A 193 7.76 7.32 -14.03
CA TYR A 193 6.48 6.67 -14.28
C TYR A 193 5.67 6.51 -13.00
N TYR A 194 6.22 5.88 -11.97
CA TYR A 194 5.51 5.55 -10.73
C TYR A 194 5.30 6.73 -9.76
N PHE A 195 5.66 7.93 -10.14
CA PHE A 195 5.21 9.16 -9.49
C PHE A 195 4.10 9.79 -10.32
N GLY A 196 2.87 9.56 -9.92
CA GLY A 196 1.68 10.05 -10.61
C GLY A 196 1.06 9.05 -11.59
N ALA A 197 1.60 7.83 -11.69
CA ALA A 197 1.00 6.79 -12.53
C ALA A 197 1.07 5.40 -11.88
N VAL A 198 0.10 4.56 -12.24
CA VAL A 198 0.11 3.11 -12.02
C VAL A 198 -0.43 2.41 -13.27
N ASP A 199 0.12 1.24 -13.53
CA ASP A 199 -0.25 0.41 -14.68
C ASP A 199 -1.68 -0.15 -14.58
N GLU A 200 -2.19 -0.65 -15.70
CA GLU A 200 -3.53 -1.23 -15.86
C GLU A 200 -3.75 -2.54 -15.10
N TYR A 201 -2.71 -3.11 -14.52
CA TYR A 201 -2.78 -4.39 -13.80
C TYR A 201 -3.07 -4.22 -12.29
N ARG A 202 -3.62 -3.08 -11.86
CA ARG A 202 -3.82 -2.76 -10.43
C ARG A 202 -5.30 -2.83 -10.05
N VAL A 203 -5.61 -3.71 -9.11
CA VAL A 203 -6.93 -3.79 -8.47
C VAL A 203 -6.82 -3.34 -7.03
N ALA A 204 -7.39 -2.18 -6.71
CA ALA A 204 -7.46 -1.71 -5.33
C ALA A 204 -8.59 -2.44 -4.60
N LEU A 205 -8.25 -3.11 -3.50
CA LEU A 205 -9.21 -3.76 -2.59
C LEU A 205 -9.57 -2.85 -1.42
N ALA A 206 -8.57 -2.11 -0.89
CA ALA A 206 -8.78 -1.17 0.20
C ALA A 206 -7.90 0.08 0.03
N ARG A 207 -8.42 1.24 0.45
CA ARG A 207 -7.69 2.51 0.49
C ARG A 207 -7.68 3.08 1.89
N GLY A 208 -6.49 3.43 2.39
CA GLY A 208 -6.28 3.80 3.78
C GLY A 208 -6.70 2.68 4.72
N GLY A 209 -6.88 2.98 5.99
CA GLY A 209 -7.43 2.00 6.93
C GLY A 209 -6.41 0.97 7.38
N ARG A 210 -5.52 1.40 8.26
CA ARG A 210 -4.73 0.52 9.11
C ARG A 210 -5.18 0.69 10.55
N GLY A 211 -5.12 -0.38 11.31
CA GLY A 211 -5.50 -0.34 12.72
C GLY A 211 -7.01 -0.24 12.95
N TYR A 212 -7.81 -0.92 12.18
CA TYR A 212 -9.27 -0.90 12.28
C TYR A 212 -9.86 -2.24 12.68
N TYR A 213 -11.12 -2.21 13.08
CA TYR A 213 -11.91 -3.39 13.38
C TYR A 213 -12.91 -3.65 12.27
N LEU A 214 -13.13 -4.93 11.99
CA LEU A 214 -14.17 -5.38 11.06
C LEU A 214 -15.56 -5.29 11.70
N ASN A 215 -16.58 -5.57 10.94
CA ASN A 215 -17.95 -5.74 11.42
C ASN A 215 -18.54 -7.04 10.81
N PRO A 216 -18.76 -8.11 11.59
CA PRO A 216 -18.55 -8.19 13.04
C PRO A 216 -17.10 -7.97 13.46
N ARG A 217 -16.91 -7.47 14.71
CA ARG A 217 -15.60 -7.19 15.26
C ARG A 217 -14.84 -8.48 15.49
N GLN A 218 -13.61 -8.56 15.01
CA GLN A 218 -12.69 -9.65 15.31
C GLN A 218 -12.25 -9.64 16.78
N ASN A 219 -11.91 -10.83 17.30
CA ASN A 219 -11.45 -10.97 18.70
C ASN A 219 -10.01 -10.53 18.88
N ASP A 220 -9.19 -10.63 17.84
CA ASP A 220 -7.82 -10.13 17.87
C ASP A 220 -7.79 -8.60 17.83
N GLY A 221 -6.62 -8.03 18.03
CA GLY A 221 -6.41 -6.58 17.99
C GLY A 221 -6.80 -5.93 16.66
N PRO A 222 -6.57 -4.61 16.54
CA PRO A 222 -6.85 -3.91 15.30
C PRO A 222 -6.05 -4.49 14.14
N LEU A 223 -6.70 -4.69 12.98
CA LEU A 223 -6.03 -5.20 11.79
C LEU A 223 -4.97 -4.21 11.31
N ASN A 224 -3.79 -4.73 11.04
CA ASN A 224 -2.71 -3.94 10.46
C ASN A 224 -3.13 -3.41 9.08
N TYR A 225 -3.53 -4.32 8.17
CA TYR A 225 -4.18 -4.01 6.90
C TYR A 225 -5.01 -5.22 6.44
N PHE A 226 -5.94 -4.99 5.51
CA PHE A 226 -6.88 -6.01 5.07
C PHE A 226 -6.89 -6.11 3.54
N MET A 227 -6.05 -6.98 3.01
CA MET A 227 -6.05 -7.41 1.61
C MET A 227 -5.86 -8.94 1.48
N TYR A 228 -5.46 -9.58 2.56
CA TYR A 228 -5.45 -11.04 2.70
C TYR A 228 -6.74 -11.49 3.37
N PRO A 229 -7.24 -12.71 3.08
CA PRO A 229 -8.33 -13.27 3.85
C PRO A 229 -7.98 -13.32 5.33
N TYR A 230 -8.90 -12.87 6.17
CA TYR A 230 -8.79 -12.98 7.62
C TYR A 230 -9.74 -14.05 8.11
N ALA A 231 -9.32 -14.88 9.05
CA ALA A 231 -10.16 -15.90 9.65
C ALA A 231 -9.88 -16.07 11.14
N GLU A 232 -10.89 -16.51 11.86
CA GLU A 232 -10.78 -16.96 13.25
C GLU A 232 -11.31 -18.39 13.38
N ILE A 233 -10.63 -19.19 14.18
CA ILE A 233 -11.06 -20.54 14.55
C ILE A 233 -11.24 -20.57 16.06
N ASN A 234 -12.46 -20.82 16.54
CA ASN A 234 -12.80 -20.78 17.96
C ASN A 234 -12.36 -19.49 18.65
N GLY A 235 -12.55 -18.34 18.00
CA GLY A 235 -12.23 -17.01 18.50
C GLY A 235 -10.75 -16.66 18.51
N LYS A 236 -9.89 -17.45 17.86
CA LYS A 236 -8.46 -17.16 17.70
C LYS A 236 -8.16 -16.87 16.24
N ALA A 237 -7.43 -15.76 16.00
CA ALA A 237 -7.00 -15.40 14.67
C ALA A 237 -6.05 -16.45 14.06
N VAL A 238 -6.24 -16.71 12.78
CA VAL A 238 -5.33 -17.53 11.98
C VAL A 238 -4.24 -16.62 11.42
N ASP A 239 -2.98 -16.96 11.68
CA ASP A 239 -1.85 -16.20 11.15
C ASP A 239 -1.72 -16.39 9.63
N TRP A 240 -2.17 -15.40 8.87
CA TRP A 240 -2.09 -15.37 7.42
C TRP A 240 -0.65 -15.29 6.86
N LEU A 241 0.32 -14.84 7.67
CA LEU A 241 1.74 -14.82 7.33
C LEU A 241 2.43 -16.18 7.54
N ALA A 242 1.88 -17.04 8.40
CA ALA A 242 2.48 -18.34 8.76
C ALA A 242 2.31 -19.43 7.68
N GLY A 243 1.68 -19.11 6.56
CA GLY A 243 1.68 -19.99 5.38
C GLY A 243 0.53 -20.98 5.30
N GLN A 244 -0.70 -20.53 5.46
CA GLN A 244 -1.91 -21.22 4.99
C GLN A 244 -2.13 -22.67 5.54
N LYS A 245 -1.63 -22.97 6.74
CA LYS A 245 -1.86 -24.30 7.31
C LYS A 245 -3.33 -24.52 7.66
N GLU A 246 -3.95 -23.54 8.31
CA GLU A 246 -5.32 -23.59 8.81
C GLU A 246 -6.31 -22.87 7.89
N LEU A 247 -5.87 -21.82 7.18
CA LEU A 247 -6.63 -21.10 6.17
C LEU A 247 -5.95 -21.26 4.82
N LYS A 248 -6.56 -21.99 3.91
CA LYS A 248 -6.12 -22.11 2.52
C LYS A 248 -7.00 -21.23 1.65
N TYR A 249 -6.41 -20.44 0.78
CA TYR A 249 -7.14 -19.69 -0.22
C TYR A 249 -6.41 -19.72 -1.57
N LYS A 250 -7.17 -19.50 -2.61
CA LYS A 250 -6.68 -19.36 -3.97
C LYS A 250 -7.36 -18.18 -4.62
N ILE A 251 -6.58 -17.36 -5.32
CA ILE A 251 -7.09 -16.26 -6.15
C ILE A 251 -6.80 -16.62 -7.59
N THR A 252 -7.82 -16.68 -8.43
CA THR A 252 -7.67 -16.88 -9.86
C THR A 252 -8.14 -15.62 -10.59
N PHE A 253 -7.40 -15.22 -11.59
CA PHE A 253 -7.74 -14.15 -12.53
C PHE A 253 -8.08 -14.79 -13.87
N LYS A 254 -9.12 -14.28 -14.51
CA LYS A 254 -9.49 -14.62 -15.87
C LYS A 254 -9.85 -13.33 -16.60
N ALA A 255 -9.16 -13.05 -17.71
CA ALA A 255 -9.48 -11.95 -18.61
C ALA A 255 -10.81 -12.20 -19.32
N GLN A 256 -11.56 -11.15 -19.59
CA GLN A 256 -12.81 -11.19 -20.35
C GLN A 256 -12.67 -10.41 -21.64
#